data_d9855a44f4b21568cd776ee29226c89c
#
_entry.id   d9855a44f4b21568cd776ee29226c89c
#
_cell.length_a   1.000
_cell.length_b   1.000
_cell.length_c   1.000
_cell.angle_alpha   90.00
_cell.angle_beta   90.00
_cell.angle_gamma   90.00
#
_symmetry.space_group_name_H-M   'P 1'
#
loop_
_entity.id
_entity.type
_entity.pdbx_description
1 polymer ?
#
loop_
_entity_poly.entity_id
_entity_poly.type
_entity_poly.pdbx_seq_one_letter_code
_entity_poly.pdbx_strand_id
1 'polypeptide(L)'
;RELIVEWVQAGAPVDVDGDTPVMPSQEVPFLVAYDQELSSTNFYDGERGQPDEYRCFIFDPQLTETKYLTGYEFIPDQTEVVHHLVGYRVTAEYREAADRKDASEDQGGWSCFGSTGLGSGEILTFWAPGTGAIQYQEGLGLEMNPGDFFVMQIHYHYDVEAPEDRSTFRTVWSTDTETQPINISTFSGPAEIPCAEWEEGPLCERDNAYLYAQAQYDGIVQADQILEACGYAPDDFADMTNGIASSTCDQPARFEGYISAVLGHQHNIGASFRMTLNPGTPAELILLDIPKWDFEWQFAYYPQEEIYVKRDDVIRLDCVWDRSLRPNNLEPSYVLWADGSNDEMCFAVIMSYQKN
;
A
#
# COMPACT_ATOMS: atom_id res chain seq x y z
N ARG A 1 7.38 -15.14 -16.95
CA ARG A 1 8.73 -15.69 -16.70
C ARG A 1 9.11 -16.68 -17.77
N GLU A 2 8.25 -17.65 -18.12
CA GLU A 2 8.52 -18.67 -19.16
C GLU A 2 8.75 -18.05 -20.54
N LEU A 3 7.93 -17.08 -20.96
CA LEU A 3 8.10 -16.35 -22.22
C LEU A 3 9.47 -15.64 -22.33
N ILE A 4 9.96 -15.07 -21.24
CA ILE A 4 11.29 -14.44 -21.22
C ILE A 4 12.37 -15.51 -21.33
N VAL A 5 12.24 -16.63 -20.65
CA VAL A 5 13.17 -17.75 -20.75
C VAL A 5 13.21 -18.31 -22.17
N GLU A 6 12.06 -18.53 -22.79
CA GLU A 6 11.94 -18.99 -24.17
C GLU A 6 12.55 -17.98 -25.15
N TRP A 7 12.30 -16.67 -24.96
CA TRP A 7 12.88 -15.62 -25.76
C TRP A 7 14.41 -15.57 -25.65
N VAL A 8 14.96 -15.69 -24.44
CA VAL A 8 16.41 -15.76 -24.20
C VAL A 8 17.01 -17.02 -24.83
N GLN A 9 16.35 -18.20 -24.67
CA GLN A 9 16.78 -19.46 -25.29
C GLN A 9 16.74 -19.42 -26.82
N ALA A 10 15.86 -18.64 -27.41
CA ALA A 10 15.78 -18.38 -28.83
C ALA A 10 16.85 -17.38 -29.33
N GLY A 11 17.76 -16.95 -28.47
CA GLY A 11 18.82 -15.99 -28.80
C GLY A 11 18.39 -14.53 -28.70
N ALA A 12 17.33 -14.26 -27.92
CA ALA A 12 16.79 -12.92 -27.67
C ALA A 12 16.55 -12.12 -28.98
N PRO A 13 15.80 -12.67 -29.97
CA PRO A 13 15.60 -11.98 -31.24
C PRO A 13 14.92 -10.63 -31.00
N VAL A 14 15.38 -9.61 -31.67
CA VAL A 14 14.73 -8.30 -31.71
C VAL A 14 13.51 -8.41 -32.64
N ASP A 15 12.33 -8.13 -32.10
CA ASP A 15 11.04 -8.20 -32.81
C ASP A 15 10.50 -6.81 -33.20
N VAL A 16 11.28 -5.77 -32.98
CA VAL A 16 10.96 -4.39 -33.31
C VAL A 16 11.99 -3.83 -34.32
N ASP A 17 11.57 -2.88 -35.15
CA ASP A 17 12.48 -2.18 -36.03
C ASP A 17 13.56 -1.45 -35.23
N GLY A 18 14.80 -1.43 -35.76
CA GLY A 18 15.94 -0.81 -35.08
C GLY A 18 15.78 0.71 -34.81
N ASP A 19 14.77 1.33 -35.43
CA ASP A 19 14.38 2.72 -35.20
C ASP A 19 13.28 2.89 -34.13
N THR A 20 12.78 1.79 -33.54
CA THR A 20 11.82 1.87 -32.44
C THR A 20 12.49 2.54 -31.24
N PRO A 21 12.00 3.69 -30.75
CA PRO A 21 12.58 4.33 -29.56
C PRO A 21 12.55 3.39 -28.39
N VAL A 22 13.69 2.99 -27.88
CA VAL A 22 13.77 2.34 -26.56
C VAL A 22 13.50 3.45 -25.55
N MET A 23 12.36 3.36 -24.87
CA MET A 23 12.12 4.23 -23.71
C MET A 23 13.27 4.00 -22.73
N PRO A 24 14.02 5.05 -22.35
CA PRO A 24 15.01 4.90 -21.31
C PRO A 24 14.31 4.37 -20.07
N SER A 25 14.93 3.41 -19.38
CA SER A 25 14.45 3.01 -18.04
C SER A 25 14.32 4.29 -17.21
N GLN A 26 13.16 4.54 -16.64
CA GLN A 26 13.04 5.64 -15.69
C GLN A 26 14.01 5.34 -14.56
N GLU A 27 14.98 6.22 -14.37
CA GLU A 27 15.84 6.14 -13.20
C GLU A 27 14.92 6.30 -11.96
N VAL A 28 14.98 5.34 -11.07
CA VAL A 28 14.27 5.42 -9.80
C VAL A 28 14.81 6.64 -9.05
N PRO A 29 13.99 7.63 -8.69
CA PRO A 29 14.48 8.81 -7.99
C PRO A 29 15.11 8.39 -6.65
N PHE A 30 16.20 9.02 -6.27
CA PHE A 30 16.83 8.86 -4.95
C PHE A 30 17.10 10.24 -4.33
N LEU A 31 17.14 10.29 -3.00
CA LEU A 31 17.47 11.53 -2.30
C LEU A 31 18.96 11.82 -2.43
N VAL A 32 19.28 12.89 -3.14
CA VAL A 32 20.66 13.39 -3.28
C VAL A 32 21.20 13.94 -1.95
N ALA A 33 20.31 14.51 -1.11
CA ALA A 33 20.61 15.01 0.21
C ALA A 33 19.44 14.70 1.16
N TYR A 34 19.76 14.36 2.40
CA TYR A 34 18.81 14.09 3.47
C TYR A 34 19.34 14.65 4.79
N ASP A 35 18.44 14.93 5.73
CA ASP A 35 18.78 15.48 7.03
C ASP A 35 19.03 14.41 8.08
N GLN A 36 18.29 13.30 7.99
CA GLN A 36 18.42 12.17 8.91
C GLN A 36 18.32 10.84 8.18
N GLU A 37 19.03 9.85 8.73
CA GLU A 37 18.91 8.45 8.35
C GLU A 37 18.49 7.66 9.60
N LEU A 38 17.33 7.03 9.52
CA LEU A 38 16.70 6.29 10.61
C LEU A 38 16.70 4.81 10.26
N SER A 39 16.80 3.96 11.27
CA SER A 39 16.67 2.50 11.13
C SER A 39 16.18 1.90 12.45
N SER A 40 15.78 0.64 12.43
CA SER A 40 15.51 -0.12 13.66
C SER A 40 16.72 -0.13 14.58
N THR A 41 16.49 -0.30 15.87
CA THR A 41 17.59 -0.34 16.87
C THR A 41 18.49 -1.56 16.64
N ASN A 42 17.91 -2.71 16.31
CA ASN A 42 18.61 -3.97 16.11
C ASN A 42 18.48 -4.46 14.67
N PHE A 43 19.38 -5.36 14.28
CA PHE A 43 19.16 -6.20 13.11
C PHE A 43 18.05 -7.19 13.39
N TYR A 44 17.28 -7.53 12.36
CA TYR A 44 16.16 -8.46 12.43
C TYR A 44 16.44 -9.71 11.58
N ASP A 45 16.46 -10.88 12.23
CA ASP A 45 16.73 -12.17 11.56
C ASP A 45 15.47 -12.86 11.02
N GLY A 46 14.31 -12.44 11.47
CA GLY A 46 13.01 -12.95 11.04
C GLY A 46 12.59 -14.26 11.69
N GLU A 47 11.30 -14.53 11.62
CA GLU A 47 10.70 -15.82 12.00
C GLU A 47 10.51 -16.70 10.75
N ARG A 48 11.58 -17.34 10.29
CA ARG A 48 11.65 -18.09 9.02
C ARG A 48 10.81 -19.36 8.97
N GLY A 49 9.90 -19.55 9.91
CA GLY A 49 8.96 -20.69 9.93
C GLY A 49 7.70 -20.49 9.10
N GLN A 50 7.48 -19.27 8.62
CA GLN A 50 6.34 -18.87 7.77
C GLN A 50 6.88 -18.23 6.48
N PRO A 51 6.15 -18.36 5.35
CA PRO A 51 6.58 -17.71 4.10
C PRO A 51 6.50 -16.18 4.16
N ASP A 52 5.55 -15.65 4.91
CA ASP A 52 5.30 -14.22 5.04
C ASP A 52 5.30 -13.81 6.51
N GLU A 53 5.84 -12.63 6.78
CA GLU A 53 5.88 -12.03 8.09
C GLU A 53 5.69 -10.52 8.01
N TYR A 54 4.91 -9.96 8.95
CA TYR A 54 4.67 -8.52 9.08
C TYR A 54 5.22 -8.04 10.41
N ARG A 55 6.18 -7.14 10.33
CA ARG A 55 6.90 -6.65 11.51
C ARG A 55 6.93 -5.14 11.59
N CYS A 56 6.53 -4.60 12.74
CA CYS A 56 6.55 -3.18 13.02
C CYS A 56 7.82 -2.79 13.79
N PHE A 57 8.48 -1.73 13.34
CA PHE A 57 9.67 -1.16 13.99
C PHE A 57 9.48 0.33 14.26
N ILE A 58 10.02 0.80 15.38
CA ILE A 58 10.05 2.23 15.71
C ILE A 58 11.23 2.89 14.98
N PHE A 59 10.93 3.93 14.19
CA PHE A 59 11.92 4.81 13.58
C PHE A 59 11.70 6.23 14.12
N ASP A 60 12.56 6.65 15.07
CA ASP A 60 12.36 7.86 15.85
C ASP A 60 13.25 9.01 15.36
N PRO A 61 12.65 10.06 14.76
CA PRO A 61 13.42 11.25 14.33
C PRO A 61 13.84 12.16 15.50
N GLN A 62 13.40 11.88 16.73
CA GLN A 62 13.72 12.63 17.96
C GLN A 62 13.45 14.14 17.84
N LEU A 63 12.29 14.46 17.27
CA LEU A 63 11.92 15.86 17.07
C LEU A 63 11.68 16.56 18.41
N THR A 64 12.28 17.76 18.58
CA THR A 64 12.12 18.63 19.73
C THR A 64 11.29 19.88 19.41
N GLU A 65 10.99 20.11 18.15
CA GLU A 65 10.15 21.18 17.61
C GLU A 65 9.31 20.64 16.46
N THR A 66 8.22 21.31 16.12
CA THR A 66 7.41 20.95 14.95
C THR A 66 8.24 21.14 13.68
N LYS A 67 8.27 20.12 12.83
CA LYS A 67 8.91 20.11 11.52
C LYS A 67 7.96 19.54 10.48
N TYR A 68 8.25 19.85 9.22
CA TYR A 68 7.53 19.30 8.08
C TYR A 68 8.44 18.32 7.34
N LEU A 69 8.00 17.07 7.23
CA LEU A 69 8.66 16.07 6.36
C LEU A 69 8.35 16.45 4.92
N THR A 70 9.36 16.89 4.17
CA THR A 70 9.20 17.36 2.77
C THR A 70 9.65 16.34 1.75
N GLY A 71 10.37 15.29 2.18
CA GLY A 71 10.77 14.18 1.36
C GLY A 71 11.29 13.02 2.20
N TYR A 72 11.23 11.83 1.62
CA TYR A 72 11.73 10.61 2.25
C TYR A 72 12.10 9.55 1.22
N GLU A 73 12.90 8.59 1.67
CA GLU A 73 13.31 7.43 0.89
C GLU A 73 13.44 6.23 1.82
N PHE A 74 12.75 5.13 1.50
CA PHE A 74 12.99 3.87 2.17
C PHE A 74 13.99 3.05 1.37
N ILE A 75 14.98 2.50 2.04
CA ILE A 75 16.06 1.71 1.46
C ILE A 75 16.08 0.36 2.18
N PRO A 76 15.61 -0.71 1.53
CA PRO A 76 15.72 -2.05 2.09
C PRO A 76 17.19 -2.46 2.15
N ASP A 77 17.60 -3.07 3.28
CA ASP A 77 18.93 -3.66 3.41
C ASP A 77 18.95 -5.02 2.70
N GLN A 78 17.93 -5.86 2.91
CA GLN A 78 17.81 -7.17 2.31
C GLN A 78 16.70 -7.19 1.25
N THR A 79 17.03 -6.72 0.04
CA THR A 79 16.06 -6.58 -1.08
C THR A 79 15.42 -7.89 -1.53
N GLU A 80 16.00 -9.04 -1.17
CA GLU A 80 15.48 -10.36 -1.55
C GLU A 80 14.36 -10.85 -0.64
N VAL A 81 14.23 -10.29 0.57
CA VAL A 81 13.21 -10.68 1.55
C VAL A 81 12.33 -9.53 2.01
N VAL A 82 12.76 -8.28 1.88
CA VAL A 82 11.91 -7.10 2.13
C VAL A 82 11.00 -6.92 0.93
N HIS A 83 9.74 -7.34 1.09
CA HIS A 83 8.76 -7.35 -0.01
C HIS A 83 8.07 -6.00 -0.19
N HIS A 84 7.52 -5.43 0.87
CA HIS A 84 6.98 -4.07 0.88
C HIS A 84 6.95 -3.47 2.30
N LEU A 85 6.63 -2.19 2.37
CA LEU A 85 6.53 -1.46 3.62
C LEU A 85 5.29 -0.57 3.62
N VAL A 86 4.61 -0.52 4.77
CA VAL A 86 3.66 0.53 5.12
C VAL A 86 4.23 1.34 6.26
N GLY A 87 4.47 2.63 6.02
CA GLY A 87 4.98 3.54 7.05
C GLY A 87 3.83 4.34 7.67
N TYR A 88 3.84 4.44 8.99
CA TYR A 88 2.86 5.19 9.76
C TYR A 88 3.51 6.33 10.52
N ARG A 89 2.84 7.48 10.56
CA ARG A 89 3.07 8.51 11.58
C ARG A 89 2.29 8.14 12.84
N VAL A 90 2.95 8.18 13.99
CA VAL A 90 2.33 7.92 15.29
C VAL A 90 2.64 9.08 16.21
N THR A 91 1.63 9.58 16.92
CA THR A 91 1.78 10.71 17.83
C THR A 91 2.49 10.31 19.13
N ALA A 92 3.16 11.28 19.77
CA ALA A 92 3.97 11.09 20.98
C ALA A 92 3.22 10.38 22.12
N GLU A 93 1.89 10.53 22.22
CA GLU A 93 1.09 9.90 23.28
C GLU A 93 1.10 8.36 23.25
N TYR A 94 1.39 7.75 22.10
CA TYR A 94 1.46 6.30 21.94
C TYR A 94 2.87 5.74 22.15
N ARG A 95 3.87 6.58 22.44
CA ARG A 95 5.26 6.17 22.57
C ARG A 95 5.47 5.07 23.60
N GLU A 96 4.91 5.21 24.79
CA GLU A 96 5.02 4.17 25.83
C GLU A 96 4.35 2.85 25.44
N ALA A 97 3.27 2.89 24.64
CA ALA A 97 2.63 1.69 24.13
C ALA A 97 3.51 1.00 23.09
N ALA A 98 4.13 1.77 22.19
CA ALA A 98 5.08 1.27 21.19
C ALA A 98 6.32 0.65 21.85
N ASP A 99 6.92 1.32 22.83
CA ASP A 99 8.08 0.81 23.56
C ASP A 99 7.76 -0.50 24.30
N ARG A 100 6.54 -0.64 24.87
CA ARG A 100 6.12 -1.91 25.51
C ARG A 100 5.97 -3.04 24.49
N LYS A 101 5.44 -2.76 23.30
CA LYS A 101 5.33 -3.77 22.24
C LYS A 101 6.72 -4.18 21.73
N ASP A 102 7.57 -3.21 21.43
CA ASP A 102 8.96 -3.44 21.00
C ASP A 102 9.74 -4.29 22.01
N ALA A 103 9.56 -4.02 23.31
CA ALA A 103 10.22 -4.78 24.38
C ALA A 103 9.55 -6.13 24.70
N SER A 104 8.41 -6.45 24.13
CA SER A 104 7.68 -7.72 24.40
C SER A 104 8.19 -8.89 23.58
N GLU A 105 9.01 -8.64 22.57
CA GLU A 105 9.55 -9.64 21.66
C GLU A 105 11.09 -9.56 21.59
N ASP A 106 11.74 -10.71 21.41
CA ASP A 106 13.19 -10.85 21.67
C ASP A 106 14.09 -10.14 20.63
N GLN A 107 13.60 -9.92 19.40
CA GLN A 107 14.44 -9.38 18.31
C GLN A 107 14.24 -7.88 18.06
N GLY A 108 13.42 -7.22 18.88
CA GLY A 108 12.98 -5.85 18.65
C GLY A 108 11.88 -5.76 17.58
N GLY A 109 11.14 -4.66 17.58
CA GLY A 109 9.88 -4.56 16.86
C GLY A 109 8.82 -5.51 17.43
N TRP A 110 7.68 -5.59 16.77
CA TRP A 110 6.60 -6.52 17.17
C TRP A 110 5.86 -7.01 15.95
N SER A 111 5.27 -8.20 16.05
CA SER A 111 4.35 -8.71 15.05
C SER A 111 3.14 -7.78 14.93
N CYS A 112 2.84 -7.34 13.71
CA CYS A 112 1.74 -6.44 13.45
C CYS A 112 1.11 -6.75 12.09
N PHE A 113 -0.21 -6.58 12.01
CA PHE A 113 -0.95 -6.89 10.82
C PHE A 113 -2.02 -5.83 10.57
N GLY A 114 -2.16 -5.35 9.35
CA GLY A 114 -3.18 -4.37 8.94
C GLY A 114 -3.13 -3.00 9.63
N SER A 115 -2.26 -2.85 10.63
CA SER A 115 -2.11 -1.61 11.38
C SER A 115 -0.88 -1.67 12.29
N THR A 116 -0.58 -0.58 12.99
CA THR A 116 0.50 -0.55 13.99
C THR A 116 0.22 -1.41 15.23
N GLY A 117 -1.01 -1.85 15.43
CA GLY A 117 -1.46 -2.50 16.68
C GLY A 117 -1.44 -1.58 17.91
N LEU A 118 -1.27 -0.28 17.73
CA LEU A 118 -1.25 0.72 18.81
C LEU A 118 -2.62 1.41 19.02
N GLY A 119 -3.60 1.13 18.15
CA GLY A 119 -4.86 1.86 18.11
C GLY A 119 -4.73 3.26 17.52
N SER A 120 -3.57 3.60 16.99
CA SER A 120 -3.25 4.84 16.29
C SER A 120 -2.19 4.59 15.23
N GLY A 121 -2.20 5.42 14.21
CA GLY A 121 -1.24 5.41 13.11
C GLY A 121 -1.90 6.00 11.86
N GLU A 122 -1.41 7.13 11.41
CA GLU A 122 -1.79 7.72 10.14
C GLU A 122 -0.85 7.17 9.07
N ILE A 123 -1.39 6.55 8.03
CA ILE A 123 -0.57 6.05 6.92
C ILE A 123 0.20 7.22 6.32
N LEU A 124 1.52 7.10 6.31
CA LEU A 124 2.44 8.09 5.77
C LEU A 124 2.89 7.71 4.37
N THR A 125 3.26 6.45 4.19
CA THR A 125 3.92 5.99 2.96
C THR A 125 3.67 4.52 2.71
N PHE A 126 3.76 4.17 1.44
CA PHE A 126 3.94 2.80 0.96
C PHE A 126 5.24 2.73 0.18
N TRP A 127 5.93 1.63 0.33
CA TRP A 127 7.07 1.31 -0.50
C TRP A 127 6.95 -0.13 -1.00
N ALA A 128 7.28 -0.32 -2.28
CA ALA A 128 7.43 -1.61 -2.93
C ALA A 128 8.70 -1.57 -3.80
N PRO A 129 9.25 -2.72 -4.23
CA PRO A 129 10.37 -2.75 -5.17
C PRO A 129 10.12 -1.85 -6.38
N GLY A 130 11.08 -1.00 -6.72
CA GLY A 130 10.94 0.01 -7.79
C GLY A 130 10.43 1.37 -7.32
N THR A 131 9.86 1.51 -6.12
CA THR A 131 9.54 2.82 -5.54
C THR A 131 10.82 3.52 -5.10
N GLY A 132 11.04 4.73 -5.62
CA GLY A 132 12.17 5.57 -5.24
C GLY A 132 11.85 6.55 -4.13
N ALA A 133 12.68 7.59 -4.05
CA ALA A 133 12.45 8.70 -3.14
C ALA A 133 11.14 9.43 -3.48
N ILE A 134 10.42 9.82 -2.46
CA ILE A 134 9.27 10.70 -2.54
C ILE A 134 9.71 12.09 -2.11
N GLN A 135 9.39 13.08 -2.94
CA GLN A 135 9.59 14.48 -2.59
C GLN A 135 8.29 15.22 -2.85
N TYR A 136 7.76 15.86 -1.82
CA TYR A 136 6.54 16.64 -1.96
C TYR A 136 6.81 17.91 -2.79
N GLN A 137 5.74 18.48 -3.33
CA GLN A 137 5.82 19.74 -4.04
C GLN A 137 6.38 20.84 -3.10
N GLU A 138 7.09 21.81 -3.69
CA GLU A 138 7.67 22.92 -2.95
C GLU A 138 6.60 23.64 -2.10
N GLY A 139 6.92 23.90 -0.84
CA GLY A 139 6.02 24.51 0.12
C GLY A 139 5.03 23.55 0.78
N LEU A 140 5.07 22.24 0.48
CA LEU A 140 4.25 21.24 1.13
C LEU A 140 5.08 20.28 1.99
N GLY A 141 4.48 19.76 3.06
CA GLY A 141 5.13 18.78 3.92
C GLY A 141 4.15 18.12 4.89
N LEU A 142 4.48 16.94 5.36
CA LEU A 142 3.72 16.30 6.44
C LEU A 142 4.17 16.88 7.79
N GLU A 143 3.22 17.47 8.52
CA GLU A 143 3.51 18.02 9.85
C GLU A 143 3.82 16.92 10.86
N MET A 144 4.94 17.08 11.56
CA MET A 144 5.37 16.20 12.64
C MET A 144 5.68 17.04 13.88
N ASN A 145 5.08 16.71 15.00
CA ASN A 145 5.22 17.45 16.25
C ASN A 145 6.32 16.85 17.16
N PRO A 146 6.76 17.56 18.20
CA PRO A 146 7.73 17.04 19.16
C PRO A 146 7.30 15.69 19.73
N GLY A 147 8.19 14.70 19.61
CA GLY A 147 7.97 13.33 20.11
C GLY A 147 7.14 12.43 19.19
N ASP A 148 6.58 12.93 18.09
CA ASP A 148 6.01 12.07 17.05
C ASP A 148 7.10 11.19 16.44
N PHE A 149 6.73 9.97 16.06
CA PHE A 149 7.65 8.98 15.51
C PHE A 149 7.01 8.20 14.37
N PHE A 150 7.83 7.46 13.65
CA PHE A 150 7.35 6.54 12.63
C PHE A 150 7.28 5.12 13.17
N VAL A 151 6.26 4.38 12.73
CA VAL A 151 6.22 2.93 12.81
C VAL A 151 6.27 2.40 11.39
N MET A 152 7.29 1.61 11.10
CA MET A 152 7.50 0.98 9.80
C MET A 152 7.05 -0.47 9.90
N GLN A 153 5.93 -0.80 9.26
CA GLN A 153 5.47 -2.17 9.08
C GLN A 153 6.13 -2.72 7.83
N ILE A 154 7.10 -3.58 8.03
CA ILE A 154 7.83 -4.25 6.94
C ILE A 154 7.22 -5.63 6.72
N HIS A 155 6.84 -5.91 5.48
CA HIS A 155 6.47 -7.25 5.05
C HIS A 155 7.72 -7.96 4.54
N TYR A 156 8.07 -9.04 5.19
CA TYR A 156 9.12 -9.96 4.75
C TYR A 156 8.50 -11.16 4.04
N HIS A 157 9.09 -11.56 2.91
CA HIS A 157 8.74 -12.76 2.18
C HIS A 157 9.98 -13.66 2.04
N TYR A 158 9.91 -14.86 2.63
CA TYR A 158 11.09 -15.74 2.78
C TYR A 158 11.12 -16.87 1.75
N ASP A 159 11.36 -16.54 0.49
CA ASP A 159 11.62 -17.52 -0.58
C ASP A 159 13.08 -18.00 -0.57
N VAL A 160 13.98 -17.22 0.01
CA VAL A 160 15.41 -17.45 0.05
C VAL A 160 15.97 -17.21 1.46
N GLU A 161 17.14 -17.76 1.72
CA GLU A 161 17.90 -17.38 2.91
C GLU A 161 18.53 -16.01 2.67
N ALA A 162 18.33 -15.09 3.63
CA ALA A 162 18.97 -13.79 3.64
C ALA A 162 19.64 -13.54 5.00
N PRO A 163 20.65 -12.66 5.05
CA PRO A 163 21.16 -12.12 6.31
C PRO A 163 20.09 -11.38 7.09
N GLU A 164 20.43 -11.02 8.33
CA GLU A 164 19.63 -10.12 9.16
C GLU A 164 19.39 -8.79 8.43
N ASP A 165 18.15 -8.28 8.48
CA ASP A 165 17.75 -7.01 7.86
C ASP A 165 17.88 -5.84 8.82
N ARG A 166 18.31 -4.72 8.30
CA ARG A 166 18.24 -3.42 8.96
C ARG A 166 17.98 -2.31 7.96
N SER A 167 16.80 -2.32 7.43
CA SER A 167 16.33 -1.32 6.46
C SER A 167 16.39 0.10 7.01
N THR A 168 16.51 1.06 6.10
CA THR A 168 16.81 2.46 6.41
C THR A 168 15.73 3.37 5.85
N PHE A 169 15.41 4.43 6.59
CA PHE A 169 14.49 5.48 6.17
C PHE A 169 15.20 6.84 6.24
N ARG A 170 15.42 7.46 5.10
CA ARG A 170 15.99 8.81 4.97
C ARG A 170 14.89 9.83 4.91
N THR A 171 15.11 10.97 5.57
CA THR A 171 14.12 12.03 5.69
C THR A 171 14.71 13.39 5.38
N VAL A 172 13.90 14.25 4.75
CA VAL A 172 14.20 15.67 4.49
C VAL A 172 13.18 16.52 5.24
N TRP A 173 13.67 17.48 6.00
CA TRP A 173 12.86 18.28 6.89
C TRP A 173 12.87 19.77 6.51
N SER A 174 11.73 20.43 6.72
CA SER A 174 11.61 21.90 6.71
C SER A 174 11.18 22.38 8.09
N THR A 175 11.75 23.52 8.50
CA THR A 175 11.28 24.31 9.66
C THR A 175 10.59 25.60 9.22
N ASP A 176 10.36 25.75 7.91
CA ASP A 176 9.67 26.92 7.37
C ASP A 176 8.20 26.89 7.79
N THR A 177 7.78 27.91 8.54
CA THR A 177 6.40 28.06 9.04
C THR A 177 5.38 28.34 7.95
N GLU A 178 5.83 28.68 6.74
CA GLU A 178 4.96 28.85 5.57
C GLU A 178 4.69 27.51 4.85
N THR A 179 5.38 26.44 5.25
CA THR A 179 5.11 25.08 4.72
C THR A 179 3.68 24.67 5.07
N GLN A 180 2.92 24.27 4.06
CA GLN A 180 1.53 23.86 4.23
C GLN A 180 1.47 22.37 4.53
N PRO A 181 0.68 21.97 5.56
CA PRO A 181 0.56 20.56 5.90
C PRO A 181 -0.20 19.79 4.83
N ILE A 182 0.33 18.62 4.48
CA ILE A 182 -0.36 17.61 3.69
C ILE A 182 -1.23 16.78 4.64
N ASN A 183 -2.49 16.55 4.22
CA ASN A 183 -3.39 15.59 4.83
C ASN A 183 -3.49 14.35 3.95
N ILE A 184 -3.44 13.18 4.57
CA ILE A 184 -3.57 11.89 3.90
C ILE A 184 -4.95 11.33 4.22
N SER A 185 -5.71 10.98 3.18
CA SER A 185 -7.02 10.38 3.28
C SER A 185 -7.04 9.04 2.55
N THR A 186 -7.57 8.01 3.19
CA THR A 186 -7.66 6.66 2.65
C THR A 186 -9.10 6.29 2.32
N PHE A 187 -9.28 5.49 1.28
CA PHE A 187 -10.55 4.98 0.81
C PHE A 187 -10.40 3.48 0.53
N SER A 188 -11.40 2.69 0.91
CA SER A 188 -11.37 1.24 0.71
C SER A 188 -12.67 0.79 0.06
N GLY A 189 -12.59 0.01 -1.01
CA GLY A 189 -13.71 -0.70 -1.60
C GLY A 189 -13.68 -2.19 -1.24
N PRO A 190 -14.80 -2.91 -1.36
CA PRO A 190 -14.83 -4.35 -1.14
C PRO A 190 -13.90 -5.07 -2.13
N ALA A 191 -13.21 -6.09 -1.64
CA ALA A 191 -12.58 -7.12 -2.44
C ALA A 191 -13.23 -8.45 -2.06
N GLU A 192 -14.19 -8.89 -2.87
CA GLU A 192 -14.97 -10.10 -2.69
C GLU A 192 -14.92 -10.87 -4.00
N ILE A 193 -14.09 -11.91 -4.05
CA ILE A 193 -13.75 -12.59 -5.30
C ILE A 193 -14.01 -14.08 -5.14
N PRO A 194 -15.21 -14.56 -5.54
CA PRO A 194 -15.58 -15.98 -5.49
C PRO A 194 -14.61 -16.86 -6.28
N CYS A 195 -14.50 -18.12 -5.89
CA CYS A 195 -13.86 -19.12 -6.76
C CYS A 195 -14.54 -19.15 -8.12
N ALA A 196 -13.75 -19.34 -9.16
CA ALA A 196 -14.28 -19.54 -10.51
C ALA A 196 -14.93 -20.92 -10.64
N GLU A 197 -15.83 -21.10 -11.63
CA GLU A 197 -16.54 -22.35 -11.88
C GLU A 197 -15.66 -23.58 -12.06
N TRP A 198 -14.38 -23.39 -12.41
CA TRP A 198 -13.39 -24.47 -12.58
C TRP A 198 -12.54 -24.72 -11.32
N GLU A 199 -12.76 -23.97 -10.23
CA GLU A 199 -12.05 -24.10 -8.98
C GLU A 199 -12.94 -24.78 -7.94
N GLU A 200 -12.41 -25.75 -7.22
CA GLU A 200 -13.12 -26.47 -6.16
C GLU A 200 -12.22 -26.61 -4.94
N GLY A 201 -12.78 -26.39 -3.76
CA GLY A 201 -12.07 -26.56 -2.49
C GLY A 201 -12.88 -26.05 -1.31
N PRO A 202 -12.53 -26.47 -0.09
CA PRO A 202 -13.25 -26.05 1.11
C PRO A 202 -13.17 -24.54 1.37
N LEU A 203 -12.09 -23.89 0.92
CA LEU A 203 -11.92 -22.45 1.05
C LEU A 203 -12.64 -21.65 -0.04
N CYS A 204 -13.31 -22.30 -1.01
CA CYS A 204 -14.18 -21.61 -1.95
C CYS A 204 -15.50 -21.16 -1.32
N GLU A 205 -15.86 -21.71 -0.15
CA GLU A 205 -16.93 -21.17 0.67
C GLU A 205 -16.42 -19.93 1.42
N ARG A 206 -17.09 -18.77 1.23
CA ARG A 206 -16.66 -17.49 1.79
C ARG A 206 -16.41 -17.54 3.30
N ASP A 207 -17.32 -18.15 4.06
CA ASP A 207 -17.20 -18.24 5.52
C ASP A 207 -15.95 -19.01 5.95
N ASN A 208 -15.58 -20.07 5.21
CA ASN A 208 -14.38 -20.83 5.48
C ASN A 208 -13.12 -20.00 5.17
N ALA A 209 -13.12 -19.29 4.04
CA ALA A 209 -12.02 -18.38 3.68
C ALA A 209 -11.87 -17.24 4.71
N TYR A 210 -12.98 -16.68 5.17
CA TYR A 210 -12.98 -15.64 6.20
C TYR A 210 -12.38 -16.15 7.53
N LEU A 211 -12.80 -17.32 7.99
CA LEU A 211 -12.25 -17.93 9.21
C LEU A 211 -10.76 -18.28 9.05
N TYR A 212 -10.36 -18.71 7.86
CA TYR A 212 -8.96 -18.99 7.55
C TYR A 212 -8.12 -17.70 7.61
N ALA A 213 -8.58 -16.62 6.98
CA ALA A 213 -7.93 -15.32 7.03
C ALA A 213 -7.87 -14.78 8.48
N GLN A 214 -8.95 -14.90 9.27
CA GLN A 214 -8.93 -14.51 10.69
C GLN A 214 -7.87 -15.28 11.49
N ALA A 215 -7.68 -16.56 11.20
CA ALA A 215 -6.66 -17.35 11.88
C ALA A 215 -5.23 -16.95 11.49
N GLN A 216 -5.02 -16.47 10.26
CA GLN A 216 -3.72 -15.99 9.80
C GLN A 216 -3.38 -14.59 10.35
N TYR A 217 -4.39 -13.74 10.56
CA TYR A 217 -4.23 -12.31 10.83
C TYR A 217 -4.69 -11.92 12.23
N ASP A 218 -4.47 -12.79 13.22
CA ASP A 218 -4.80 -12.56 14.65
C ASP A 218 -6.24 -12.07 14.87
N GLY A 219 -7.18 -12.50 14.01
CA GLY A 219 -8.57 -12.10 14.08
C GLY A 219 -8.90 -10.76 13.42
N ILE A 220 -7.93 -10.09 12.80
CA ILE A 220 -8.13 -8.79 12.16
C ILE A 220 -8.39 -8.99 10.66
N VAL A 221 -9.66 -9.03 10.27
CA VAL A 221 -10.11 -9.03 8.86
C VAL A 221 -11.16 -7.94 8.68
N GLN A 222 -10.89 -7.00 7.79
CA GLN A 222 -11.75 -5.82 7.60
C GLN A 222 -12.82 -6.01 6.51
N ALA A 223 -12.85 -7.17 5.84
CA ALA A 223 -13.72 -7.43 4.69
C ALA A 223 -15.19 -7.09 4.94
N ASP A 224 -15.78 -7.59 6.04
CA ASP A 224 -17.20 -7.36 6.36
C ASP A 224 -17.50 -5.89 6.66
N GLN A 225 -16.57 -5.18 7.33
CA GLN A 225 -16.74 -3.76 7.64
C GLN A 225 -16.72 -2.90 6.38
N ILE A 226 -15.86 -3.24 5.42
CA ILE A 226 -15.76 -2.53 4.13
C ILE A 226 -16.99 -2.82 3.27
N LEU A 227 -17.48 -4.07 3.24
CA LEU A 227 -18.73 -4.42 2.59
C LEU A 227 -19.89 -3.55 3.10
N GLU A 228 -20.10 -3.52 4.43
CA GLU A 228 -21.15 -2.75 5.07
C GLU A 228 -21.02 -1.25 4.77
N ALA A 229 -19.79 -0.71 4.83
CA ALA A 229 -19.52 0.70 4.57
C ALA A 229 -19.86 1.10 3.13
N CYS A 230 -19.75 0.18 2.16
CA CYS A 230 -20.09 0.39 0.76
C CYS A 230 -21.53 -0.03 0.42
N GLY A 231 -22.29 -0.52 1.40
CA GLY A 231 -23.72 -0.89 1.24
C GLY A 231 -23.94 -2.24 0.57
N TYR A 232 -22.97 -3.14 0.61
CA TYR A 232 -23.03 -4.48 0.05
C TYR A 232 -23.21 -5.55 1.12
N ALA A 233 -23.66 -6.73 0.66
CA ALA A 233 -23.62 -7.98 1.38
C ALA A 233 -22.81 -9.02 0.57
N PRO A 234 -22.30 -10.10 1.18
CA PRO A 234 -21.55 -11.13 0.48
C PRO A 234 -22.28 -11.72 -0.73
N ASP A 235 -23.61 -11.88 -0.64
CA ASP A 235 -24.44 -12.42 -1.71
C ASP A 235 -24.44 -11.57 -2.99
N ASP A 236 -24.10 -10.28 -2.90
CA ASP A 236 -24.03 -9.41 -4.08
C ASP A 236 -22.87 -9.78 -5.02
N PHE A 237 -21.92 -10.57 -4.55
CA PHE A 237 -20.76 -11.03 -5.31
C PHE A 237 -20.81 -12.52 -5.70
N ALA A 238 -21.79 -13.26 -5.18
CA ALA A 238 -21.86 -14.74 -5.31
C ALA A 238 -21.91 -15.24 -6.75
N ASP A 239 -22.46 -14.47 -7.68
CA ASP A 239 -22.62 -14.83 -9.10
C ASP A 239 -21.36 -14.50 -9.95
N MET A 240 -20.29 -13.91 -9.37
CA MET A 240 -19.07 -13.54 -10.10
C MET A 240 -18.10 -14.72 -10.28
N THR A 241 -18.62 -15.86 -10.76
CA THR A 241 -17.90 -17.13 -10.84
C THR A 241 -17.23 -17.41 -12.20
N ASN A 242 -17.30 -16.46 -13.12
CA ASN A 242 -16.66 -16.56 -14.44
C ASN A 242 -15.16 -16.24 -14.43
N GLY A 243 -14.56 -16.06 -13.25
CA GLY A 243 -13.16 -15.71 -13.04
C GLY A 243 -12.86 -14.22 -13.04
N ILE A 244 -13.84 -13.37 -13.33
CA ILE A 244 -13.72 -11.91 -13.23
C ILE A 244 -14.64 -11.41 -12.13
N ALA A 245 -14.08 -10.71 -11.15
CA ALA A 245 -14.85 -10.04 -10.11
C ALA A 245 -14.64 -8.52 -10.17
N SER A 246 -15.60 -7.77 -9.70
CA SER A 246 -15.50 -6.30 -9.65
C SER A 246 -16.28 -5.73 -8.49
N SER A 247 -15.84 -4.59 -7.98
CA SER A 247 -16.58 -3.81 -7.00
C SER A 247 -16.55 -2.32 -7.34
N THR A 248 -17.58 -1.62 -6.87
CA THR A 248 -17.69 -0.16 -6.92
C THR A 248 -18.07 0.34 -5.55
N CYS A 249 -17.38 1.34 -5.02
CA CYS A 249 -17.70 1.93 -3.71
C CYS A 249 -17.69 3.44 -3.77
N ASP A 250 -18.79 4.08 -3.41
CA ASP A 250 -18.96 5.52 -3.30
C ASP A 250 -18.79 5.94 -1.84
N GLN A 251 -17.84 6.82 -1.57
CA GLN A 251 -17.55 7.31 -0.23
C GLN A 251 -17.48 8.84 -0.22
N PRO A 252 -18.01 9.51 0.81
CA PRO A 252 -17.87 10.96 0.92
C PRO A 252 -16.43 11.33 1.26
N ALA A 253 -15.89 12.35 0.60
CA ALA A 253 -14.64 12.98 1.00
C ALA A 253 -14.84 13.63 2.37
N ARG A 254 -14.07 13.17 3.37
CA ARG A 254 -14.09 13.73 4.73
C ARG A 254 -13.06 14.84 4.93
N PHE A 255 -12.43 15.24 3.86
CA PHE A 255 -11.50 16.34 3.79
C PHE A 255 -12.00 17.41 2.80
N GLU A 256 -11.35 18.54 2.79
CA GLU A 256 -11.52 19.64 1.83
C GLU A 256 -10.13 20.15 1.49
N GLY A 257 -9.84 20.39 0.20
CA GLY A 257 -8.53 20.92 -0.21
C GLY A 257 -8.16 20.57 -1.64
N TYR A 258 -6.96 20.96 -2.02
CA TYR A 258 -6.35 20.65 -3.31
C TYR A 258 -5.64 19.31 -3.25
N ILE A 259 -5.82 18.49 -4.26
CA ILE A 259 -5.11 17.21 -4.38
C ILE A 259 -3.65 17.48 -4.76
N SER A 260 -2.71 16.97 -3.96
CA SER A 260 -1.29 16.95 -4.30
C SER A 260 -0.86 15.64 -4.97
N ALA A 261 -1.43 14.51 -4.54
CA ALA A 261 -1.16 13.21 -5.15
C ALA A 261 -2.33 12.24 -4.92
N VAL A 262 -2.43 11.23 -5.79
CA VAL A 262 -3.35 10.09 -5.64
C VAL A 262 -2.59 8.78 -5.87
N LEU A 263 -3.02 7.70 -5.20
CA LEU A 263 -2.48 6.36 -5.36
C LEU A 263 -3.64 5.37 -5.33
N GLY A 264 -3.59 4.36 -6.21
CA GLY A 264 -4.45 3.18 -6.17
C GLY A 264 -3.66 1.95 -5.78
N HIS A 265 -4.30 0.97 -5.12
CA HIS A 265 -3.65 -0.24 -4.67
C HIS A 265 -4.58 -1.45 -4.78
N GLN A 266 -4.09 -2.50 -5.39
CA GLN A 266 -4.61 -3.87 -5.45
C GLN A 266 -3.44 -4.83 -5.29
N HIS A 267 -3.73 -6.13 -5.13
CA HIS A 267 -2.70 -7.17 -5.05
C HIS A 267 -2.52 -7.93 -6.39
N ASN A 268 -2.10 -9.20 -6.28
CA ASN A 268 -1.61 -10.00 -7.40
C ASN A 268 -2.64 -10.29 -8.49
N ILE A 269 -3.93 -10.38 -8.16
CA ILE A 269 -4.98 -10.66 -9.14
C ILE A 269 -5.77 -9.42 -9.55
N GLY A 270 -5.31 -8.23 -9.15
CA GLY A 270 -5.82 -6.97 -9.66
C GLY A 270 -5.74 -6.92 -11.19
N ALA A 271 -6.78 -6.43 -11.84
CA ALA A 271 -6.87 -6.31 -13.30
C ALA A 271 -6.98 -4.86 -13.76
N SER A 272 -7.78 -4.05 -13.08
CA SER A 272 -7.86 -2.61 -13.32
C SER A 272 -8.32 -1.86 -12.07
N PHE A 273 -7.94 -0.60 -12.00
CA PHE A 273 -8.29 0.31 -10.90
C PHE A 273 -8.71 1.67 -11.45
N ARG A 274 -9.80 2.24 -10.91
CA ARG A 274 -10.20 3.62 -11.22
C ARG A 274 -10.66 4.34 -9.97
N MET A 275 -10.31 5.63 -9.89
CA MET A 275 -10.79 6.57 -8.89
C MET A 275 -11.47 7.74 -9.58
N THR A 276 -12.72 8.03 -9.19
CA THR A 276 -13.54 9.10 -9.80
C THR A 276 -14.10 10.02 -8.74
N LEU A 277 -13.94 11.32 -8.95
CA LEU A 277 -14.58 12.38 -8.15
C LEU A 277 -15.97 12.67 -8.73
N ASN A 278 -16.99 12.75 -7.87
CA ASN A 278 -18.37 13.11 -8.17
C ASN A 278 -19.00 12.33 -9.36
N PRO A 279 -18.92 10.98 -9.37
CA PRO A 279 -19.37 10.16 -10.48
C PRO A 279 -20.85 10.41 -10.84
N GLY A 280 -21.16 10.40 -12.14
CA GLY A 280 -22.52 10.58 -12.66
C GLY A 280 -23.08 12.01 -12.54
N THR A 281 -22.27 12.99 -12.18
CA THR A 281 -22.65 14.39 -12.08
C THR A 281 -21.97 15.26 -13.15
N PRO A 282 -22.41 16.50 -13.40
CA PRO A 282 -21.69 17.42 -14.28
C PRO A 282 -20.27 17.80 -13.78
N ALA A 283 -19.93 17.49 -12.51
CA ALA A 283 -18.63 17.72 -11.90
C ALA A 283 -17.78 16.44 -11.84
N GLU A 284 -18.18 15.41 -12.59
CA GLU A 284 -17.41 14.17 -12.67
C GLU A 284 -16.00 14.40 -13.22
N LEU A 285 -15.00 13.86 -12.51
CA LEU A 285 -13.62 13.92 -12.92
C LEU A 285 -12.91 12.61 -12.54
N ILE A 286 -12.26 11.98 -13.52
CA ILE A 286 -11.40 10.82 -13.26
C ILE A 286 -10.11 11.33 -12.63
N LEU A 287 -9.85 10.91 -11.39
CA LEU A 287 -8.63 11.23 -10.65
C LEU A 287 -7.47 10.30 -10.99
N LEU A 288 -7.79 9.00 -11.19
CA LEU A 288 -6.82 7.97 -11.55
C LEU A 288 -7.52 6.90 -12.39
N ASP A 289 -6.88 6.46 -13.47
CA ASP A 289 -7.35 5.37 -14.32
C ASP A 289 -6.18 4.46 -14.68
N ILE A 290 -6.18 3.24 -14.15
CA ILE A 290 -5.19 2.20 -14.41
C ILE A 290 -5.93 1.05 -15.12
N PRO A 291 -6.02 1.07 -16.46
CA PRO A 291 -6.81 0.10 -17.21
C PRO A 291 -6.18 -1.29 -17.24
N LYS A 292 -4.92 -1.41 -16.88
CA LYS A 292 -4.19 -2.66 -16.71
C LYS A 292 -3.33 -2.55 -15.47
N TRP A 293 -3.77 -3.21 -14.39
CA TRP A 293 -3.04 -3.26 -13.13
C TRP A 293 -1.78 -4.11 -13.26
N ASP A 294 -0.73 -3.69 -12.56
CA ASP A 294 0.51 -4.44 -12.39
C ASP A 294 0.97 -4.27 -10.93
N PHE A 295 1.00 -5.37 -10.20
CA PHE A 295 1.35 -5.38 -8.78
C PHE A 295 2.75 -4.85 -8.48
N GLU A 296 3.68 -5.05 -9.42
CA GLU A 296 5.06 -4.56 -9.32
C GLU A 296 5.19 -3.07 -9.71
N TRP A 297 4.09 -2.40 -10.08
CA TRP A 297 4.11 -1.06 -10.63
C TRP A 297 3.12 -0.13 -9.94
N GLN A 298 3.42 0.22 -8.67
CA GLN A 298 2.53 1.01 -7.82
C GLN A 298 3.17 2.35 -7.46
N PHE A 299 2.61 3.45 -7.98
CA PHE A 299 3.16 4.79 -7.81
C PHE A 299 2.11 5.77 -7.30
N ALA A 300 2.61 6.87 -6.70
CA ALA A 300 1.81 8.07 -6.51
C ALA A 300 1.77 8.87 -7.82
N TYR A 301 0.60 9.34 -8.19
CA TYR A 301 0.35 10.14 -9.39
C TYR A 301 0.03 11.57 -8.97
N TYR A 302 0.66 12.53 -9.64
CA TYR A 302 0.55 13.94 -9.35
C TYR A 302 -0.30 14.64 -10.41
N PRO A 303 -1.42 15.30 -10.03
CA PRO A 303 -2.25 16.03 -10.98
C PRO A 303 -1.46 17.11 -11.70
N GLN A 304 -1.65 17.26 -13.00
CA GLN A 304 -1.03 18.34 -13.77
C GLN A 304 -1.74 19.68 -13.60
N GLU A 305 -3.04 19.63 -13.27
CA GLU A 305 -3.88 20.77 -12.99
C GLU A 305 -4.37 20.72 -11.54
N GLU A 306 -4.68 21.88 -10.97
CA GLU A 306 -5.22 21.93 -9.61
C GLU A 306 -6.62 21.35 -9.55
N ILE A 307 -6.80 20.34 -8.71
CA ILE A 307 -8.08 19.71 -8.44
C ILE A 307 -8.47 20.02 -7.00
N TYR A 308 -9.59 20.72 -6.84
CA TYR A 308 -10.14 21.04 -5.52
C TYR A 308 -11.28 20.09 -5.18
N VAL A 309 -11.19 19.44 -4.04
CA VAL A 309 -12.22 18.56 -3.48
C VAL A 309 -12.90 19.30 -2.34
N LYS A 310 -14.23 19.30 -2.34
CA LYS A 310 -15.04 19.84 -1.25
C LYS A 310 -15.39 18.73 -0.27
N ARG A 311 -15.64 19.10 0.97
CA ARG A 311 -16.21 18.17 1.94
C ARG A 311 -17.53 17.64 1.40
N ASP A 312 -17.74 16.33 1.55
CA ASP A 312 -18.90 15.58 1.08
C ASP A 312 -18.98 15.38 -0.46
N ASP A 313 -18.00 15.84 -1.25
CA ASP A 313 -17.83 15.34 -2.60
C ASP A 313 -17.67 13.82 -2.56
N VAL A 314 -18.13 13.14 -3.60
CA VAL A 314 -18.08 11.66 -3.64
C VAL A 314 -16.80 11.19 -4.33
N ILE A 315 -16.08 10.30 -3.66
CA ILE A 315 -14.96 9.54 -4.24
C ILE A 315 -15.47 8.13 -4.52
N ARG A 316 -15.44 7.74 -5.78
CA ARG A 316 -15.74 6.38 -6.23
C ARG A 316 -14.46 5.62 -6.48
N LEU A 317 -14.39 4.40 -5.97
CA LEU A 317 -13.41 3.40 -6.36
C LEU A 317 -14.10 2.33 -7.20
N ASP A 318 -13.52 2.01 -8.35
CA ASP A 318 -13.90 0.88 -9.19
C ASP A 318 -12.69 -0.06 -9.30
N CYS A 319 -12.82 -1.28 -8.81
CA CYS A 319 -11.78 -2.30 -8.84
C CYS A 319 -12.26 -3.53 -9.60
N VAL A 320 -11.36 -4.11 -10.38
CA VAL A 320 -11.60 -5.35 -11.14
C VAL A 320 -10.46 -6.32 -10.85
N TRP A 321 -10.79 -7.59 -10.68
CA TRP A 321 -9.86 -8.69 -10.46
C TRP A 321 -10.05 -9.79 -11.51
N ASP A 322 -8.93 -10.43 -11.86
CA ASP A 322 -8.90 -11.58 -12.79
C ASP A 322 -8.23 -12.78 -12.11
N ARG A 323 -9.01 -13.77 -11.78
CA ARG A 323 -8.54 -15.01 -11.13
C ARG A 323 -7.56 -15.81 -11.98
N SER A 324 -7.53 -15.62 -13.29
CA SER A 324 -6.54 -16.28 -14.15
C SER A 324 -5.10 -15.84 -13.85
N LEU A 325 -4.92 -14.71 -13.12
CA LEU A 325 -3.63 -14.21 -12.65
C LEU A 325 -3.18 -14.90 -11.35
N ARG A 326 -4.08 -15.63 -10.65
CA ARG A 326 -3.74 -16.33 -9.41
C ARG A 326 -2.71 -17.44 -9.66
N PRO A 327 -1.66 -17.53 -8.83
CA PRO A 327 -0.69 -18.61 -8.95
C PRO A 327 -1.34 -20.00 -8.85
N ASN A 328 -1.06 -20.90 -9.82
CA ASN A 328 -1.66 -22.22 -9.92
C ASN A 328 -1.25 -23.20 -8.80
N ASN A 329 -0.25 -22.86 -8.01
CA ASN A 329 0.23 -23.67 -6.88
C ASN A 329 -0.50 -23.37 -5.57
N LEU A 330 -1.37 -22.36 -5.55
CA LEU A 330 -2.18 -22.03 -4.38
C LEU A 330 -3.46 -22.88 -4.32
N GLU A 331 -3.87 -23.23 -3.11
CA GLU A 331 -5.17 -23.87 -2.89
C GLU A 331 -6.29 -22.92 -3.36
N PRO A 332 -7.30 -23.43 -4.12
CA PRO A 332 -8.45 -22.63 -4.48
C PRO A 332 -9.14 -22.07 -3.23
N SER A 333 -9.35 -20.76 -3.20
CA SER A 333 -10.02 -20.07 -2.10
C SER A 333 -10.82 -18.89 -2.59
N TYR A 334 -11.90 -18.58 -1.92
CA TYR A 334 -12.53 -17.28 -1.99
C TYR A 334 -11.52 -16.23 -1.54
N VAL A 335 -11.29 -15.18 -2.31
CA VAL A 335 -10.32 -14.13 -1.96
C VAL A 335 -11.08 -12.95 -1.37
N LEU A 336 -10.62 -12.51 -0.20
CA LEU A 336 -11.23 -11.46 0.61
C LEU A 336 -10.31 -10.26 0.71
N TRP A 337 -10.87 -9.15 1.17
CA TRP A 337 -10.10 -7.97 1.54
C TRP A 337 -9.23 -8.28 2.77
N ALA A 338 -7.93 -8.40 2.56
CA ALA A 338 -6.91 -8.59 3.60
C ALA A 338 -5.52 -8.18 3.08
N ASP A 339 -4.52 -8.20 3.96
CA ASP A 339 -3.20 -7.61 3.70
C ASP A 339 -2.21 -8.53 2.97
N GLY A 340 -2.44 -9.84 2.92
CA GLY A 340 -1.54 -10.79 2.26
C GLY A 340 -1.54 -10.62 0.74
N SER A 341 -0.39 -10.80 0.11
CA SER A 341 -0.25 -10.67 -1.36
C SER A 341 -1.15 -11.62 -2.15
N ASN A 342 -1.61 -12.71 -1.53
CA ASN A 342 -2.56 -13.68 -2.10
C ASN A 342 -4.03 -13.42 -1.74
N ASP A 343 -4.27 -12.47 -0.83
CA ASP A 343 -5.55 -11.82 -0.61
C ASP A 343 -5.71 -10.65 -1.59
N GLU A 344 -6.69 -9.79 -1.43
CA GLU A 344 -6.87 -8.64 -2.31
C GLU A 344 -7.27 -7.38 -1.57
N MET A 345 -7.00 -6.26 -2.20
CA MET A 345 -7.46 -4.94 -1.79
C MET A 345 -8.10 -4.18 -2.95
N CYS A 346 -9.01 -3.29 -2.62
CA CYS A 346 -9.42 -2.15 -3.42
C CYS A 346 -9.19 -0.92 -2.55
N PHE A 347 -8.02 -0.32 -2.66
CA PHE A 347 -7.58 0.70 -1.73
C PHE A 347 -7.03 1.92 -2.46
N ALA A 348 -7.23 3.10 -1.89
CA ALA A 348 -6.76 4.35 -2.45
C ALA A 348 -6.26 5.31 -1.38
N VAL A 349 -5.32 6.15 -1.78
CA VAL A 349 -4.82 7.28 -1.01
C VAL A 349 -5.00 8.57 -1.80
N ILE A 350 -5.50 9.60 -1.13
CA ILE A 350 -5.51 10.98 -1.62
C ILE A 350 -4.69 11.83 -0.65
N MET A 351 -3.64 12.43 -1.15
CA MET A 351 -2.90 13.46 -0.43
C MET A 351 -3.46 14.83 -0.81
N SER A 352 -3.79 15.64 0.19
CA SER A 352 -4.41 16.94 -0.04
C SER A 352 -3.79 18.03 0.85
N TYR A 353 -3.93 19.28 0.45
CA TYR A 353 -3.46 20.45 1.20
C TYR A 353 -4.44 21.61 1.08
N GLN A 354 -4.36 22.57 2.01
CA GLN A 354 -5.08 23.84 1.93
C GLN A 354 -4.17 24.92 1.35
N LYS A 355 -4.71 25.82 0.54
CA LYS A 355 -4.00 27.04 0.17
C LYS A 355 -4.28 28.14 1.20
N ASN A 356 -3.23 28.80 1.66
CA ASN A 356 -3.34 30.00 2.51
C ASN A 356 -3.92 31.18 1.74
#